data_38b24c21878bc4e49f9466a23cc2bc74
#
_entry.id   38b24c21878bc4e49f9466a23cc2bc74
#
_cell.length_a   1.000
_cell.length_b   1.000
_cell.length_c   1.000
_cell.angle_alpha   90.00
_cell.angle_beta   90.00
_cell.angle_gamma   90.00
#
_symmetry.space_group_name_H-M   'P 1'
#
loop_
_entity.id
_entity.type
_entity.pdbx_description
1 polymer ?
#
loop_
_entity_poly.entity_id
_entity_poly.type
_entity_poly.pdbx_seq_one_letter_code
_entity_poly.pdbx_strand_id
1 'polypeptide(L)'
;MKHIFLTGQVQCGKSTLIQRVLSALDPLRLGGFRSISVASIIPGAFAEVYLVPAIDDNPRLTRDNLIGIRRNSYGFTAYPAAFDNYGVQLLQNYSQAQLMLMDELGMMENEAPLFIDQVKRHLDGSIPILGVVKPRSTPLLDAVRAHPAVELITVNESNREALVPLVTERLRPSIK
;
A
#
# COMPACT_ATOMS: atom_id res chain seq x y z
N MET A 1 5.64 14.25 13.00
CA MET A 1 5.86 12.95 12.31
C MET A 1 5.25 13.06 10.92
N LYS A 2 5.87 12.51 9.89
CA LYS A 2 5.30 12.50 8.55
C LYS A 2 5.16 11.07 8.04
N HIS A 3 4.04 10.80 7.39
CA HIS A 3 3.85 9.62 6.58
C HIS A 3 4.45 9.86 5.19
N ILE A 4 5.06 8.86 4.61
CA ILE A 4 5.65 8.96 3.27
C ILE A 4 4.84 8.11 2.30
N PHE A 5 4.30 8.75 1.27
CA PHE A 5 3.64 8.06 0.18
C PHE A 5 4.39 8.27 -1.13
N LEU A 6 4.64 7.17 -1.81
CA LEU A 6 5.27 7.15 -3.13
C LEU A 6 4.19 7.17 -4.20
N THR A 7 4.41 7.94 -5.24
CA THR A 7 3.58 7.93 -6.45
C THR A 7 4.46 7.85 -7.69
N GLY A 8 3.88 7.59 -8.84
CA GLY A 8 4.59 7.49 -10.11
C GLY A 8 3.99 6.43 -11.02
N GLN A 9 4.49 6.36 -12.24
CA GLN A 9 4.00 5.43 -13.25
C GLN A 9 4.16 3.96 -12.83
N VAL A 10 3.39 3.09 -13.46
CA VAL A 10 3.53 1.64 -13.29
C VAL A 10 4.95 1.23 -13.70
N GLN A 11 5.56 0.31 -12.93
CA GLN A 11 6.91 -0.24 -13.18
C GLN A 11 8.08 0.76 -13.07
N CYS A 12 7.88 1.95 -12.51
CA CYS A 12 9.00 2.90 -12.29
C CYS A 12 9.93 2.54 -11.12
N GLY A 13 9.70 1.41 -10.43
CA GLY A 13 10.58 0.89 -9.37
C GLY A 13 10.13 1.18 -7.93
N LYS A 14 8.87 1.59 -7.68
CA LYS A 14 8.35 1.87 -6.33
C LYS A 14 8.51 0.68 -5.36
N SER A 15 8.12 -0.53 -5.78
CA SER A 15 8.22 -1.72 -4.93
C SER A 15 9.68 -2.08 -4.61
N THR A 16 10.59 -1.92 -5.56
CA THR A 16 12.03 -2.10 -5.34
C THR A 16 12.57 -1.08 -4.35
N LEU A 17 12.13 0.19 -4.47
CA LEU A 17 12.51 1.25 -3.53
C LEU A 17 12.01 0.90 -2.11
N ILE A 18 10.74 0.50 -1.96
CA ILE A 18 10.18 0.07 -0.68
C ILE A 18 11.01 -1.04 -0.06
N GLN A 19 11.29 -2.11 -0.79
CA GLN A 19 12.07 -3.24 -0.29
C GLN A 19 13.45 -2.80 0.22
N ARG A 20 14.15 -1.92 -0.50
CA ARG A 20 15.45 -1.40 -0.08
C ARG A 20 15.37 -0.50 1.15
N VAL A 21 14.34 0.33 1.25
CA VAL A 21 14.10 1.17 2.44
C VAL A 21 13.82 0.27 3.65
N LEU A 22 12.97 -0.73 3.52
CA LEU A 22 12.66 -1.67 4.60
C LEU A 22 13.91 -2.44 5.03
N SER A 23 14.73 -2.93 4.10
CA SER A 23 16.00 -3.59 4.41
C SER A 23 17.00 -2.67 5.13
N ALA A 24 17.01 -1.37 4.80
CA ALA A 24 17.88 -0.39 5.46
C ALA A 24 17.38 0.03 6.86
N LEU A 25 16.14 -0.27 7.19
CA LEU A 25 15.51 -0.01 8.50
C LEU A 25 15.46 -1.26 9.39
N ASP A 26 15.85 -2.43 8.89
CA ASP A 26 15.84 -3.69 9.64
C ASP A 26 16.77 -3.64 10.88
N PRO A 27 16.40 -4.21 12.05
CA PRO A 27 15.17 -4.95 12.32
C PRO A 27 13.95 -4.04 12.57
N LEU A 28 12.83 -4.34 11.92
CA LEU A 28 11.63 -3.52 11.93
C LEU A 28 10.36 -4.36 12.07
N ARG A 29 9.49 -4.01 13.01
CA ARG A 29 8.16 -4.61 13.12
C ARG A 29 7.19 -3.87 12.21
N LEU A 30 6.78 -4.52 11.13
CA LEU A 30 5.83 -3.99 10.16
C LEU A 30 4.40 -4.39 10.49
N GLY A 31 3.47 -3.45 10.29
CA GLY A 31 2.04 -3.71 10.14
C GLY A 31 1.56 -3.36 8.74
N GLY A 32 0.29 -3.57 8.46
CA GLY A 32 -0.34 -3.18 7.22
C GLY A 32 -0.31 -4.25 6.13
N PHE A 33 -0.31 -3.82 4.89
CA PHE A 33 -0.55 -4.70 3.74
C PHE A 33 0.29 -4.35 2.52
N ARG A 34 0.37 -5.33 1.62
CA ARG A 34 0.75 -5.13 0.22
C ARG A 34 -0.26 -5.81 -0.70
N SER A 35 -0.39 -5.31 -1.91
CA SER A 35 -1.19 -5.95 -2.95
C SER A 35 -0.27 -6.72 -3.90
N ILE A 36 -0.64 -7.95 -4.23
CA ILE A 36 0.05 -8.76 -5.21
C ILE A 36 -0.88 -9.10 -6.36
N SER A 37 -0.32 -9.19 -7.56
CA SER A 37 -1.06 -9.52 -8.77
C SER A 37 -0.51 -10.80 -9.36
N VAL A 38 -1.37 -11.79 -9.56
CA VAL A 38 -1.02 -13.07 -10.18
C VAL A 38 -1.79 -13.24 -11.49
N ALA A 39 -1.20 -13.97 -12.44
CA ALA A 39 -1.89 -14.29 -13.69
C ALA A 39 -3.18 -15.05 -13.39
N SER A 40 -4.28 -14.64 -14.02
CA SER A 40 -5.57 -15.28 -13.80
C SER A 40 -5.78 -16.46 -14.75
N ILE A 41 -6.39 -17.53 -14.22
CA ILE A 41 -6.89 -18.65 -15.02
C ILE A 41 -8.37 -18.46 -15.43
N ILE A 42 -9.01 -17.39 -14.95
CA ILE A 42 -10.41 -17.06 -15.26
C ILE A 42 -10.51 -16.56 -16.70
N PRO A 43 -11.39 -17.10 -17.55
CA PRO A 43 -11.58 -16.63 -18.91
C PRO A 43 -11.92 -15.13 -18.97
N GLY A 44 -11.19 -14.40 -19.82
CA GLY A 44 -11.37 -12.95 -19.98
C GLY A 44 -10.79 -12.08 -18.85
N ALA A 45 -10.13 -12.69 -17.86
CA ALA A 45 -9.37 -11.98 -16.83
C ALA A 45 -7.88 -11.98 -17.18
N PHE A 46 -7.23 -10.84 -16.92
CA PHE A 46 -5.78 -10.68 -17.12
C PHE A 46 -4.99 -11.08 -15.87
N ALA A 47 -5.47 -10.63 -14.71
CA ALA A 47 -4.81 -10.93 -13.44
C ALA A 47 -5.81 -10.88 -12.28
N GLU A 48 -5.55 -11.67 -11.25
CA GLU A 48 -6.18 -11.60 -9.95
C GLU A 48 -5.32 -10.76 -9.01
N VAL A 49 -5.94 -9.91 -8.20
CA VAL A 49 -5.25 -9.02 -7.26
C VAL A 49 -5.65 -9.39 -5.85
N TYR A 50 -4.66 -9.65 -5.02
CA TYR A 50 -4.84 -10.08 -3.64
C TYR A 50 -4.24 -9.07 -2.67
N LEU A 51 -4.90 -8.88 -1.54
CA LEU A 51 -4.35 -8.16 -0.39
C LEU A 51 -3.68 -9.15 0.55
N VAL A 52 -2.45 -8.88 0.96
CA VAL A 52 -1.67 -9.79 1.81
C VAL A 52 -0.96 -9.01 2.92
N PRO A 53 -0.60 -9.66 4.05
CA PRO A 53 0.16 -9.01 5.11
C PRO A 53 1.47 -8.42 4.59
N ALA A 54 1.89 -7.31 5.16
CA ALA A 54 3.12 -6.61 4.77
C ALA A 54 4.39 -7.49 4.89
N ILE A 55 4.42 -8.39 5.88
CA ILE A 55 5.58 -9.22 6.27
C ILE A 55 5.51 -10.68 5.79
N ASP A 56 4.47 -11.07 5.08
CA ASP A 56 4.30 -12.47 4.67
C ASP A 56 4.94 -12.71 3.30
N ASP A 57 6.06 -13.43 3.28
CA ASP A 57 6.81 -13.74 2.05
C ASP A 57 6.18 -14.85 1.21
N ASN A 58 5.29 -15.66 1.82
CA ASN A 58 4.56 -16.72 1.11
C ASN A 58 3.07 -16.73 1.47
N PRO A 59 2.35 -15.64 1.15
CA PRO A 59 0.98 -15.46 1.58
C PRO A 59 0.03 -16.47 0.92
N ARG A 60 -0.89 -16.98 1.72
CA ARG A 60 -1.96 -17.84 1.20
C ARG A 60 -2.96 -16.99 0.41
N LEU A 61 -3.16 -17.33 -0.86
CA LEU A 61 -4.13 -16.69 -1.73
C LEU A 61 -5.46 -17.43 -1.65
N THR A 62 -6.50 -16.74 -1.25
CA THR A 62 -7.85 -17.29 -1.04
C THR A 62 -8.89 -16.29 -1.55
N ARG A 63 -10.16 -16.71 -1.54
CA ARG A 63 -11.26 -15.79 -1.86
C ARG A 63 -11.42 -14.64 -0.87
N ASP A 64 -11.00 -14.84 0.38
CA ASP A 64 -11.18 -13.84 1.44
C ASP A 64 -10.25 -12.63 1.25
N ASN A 65 -9.08 -12.84 0.63
CA ASN A 65 -8.13 -11.77 0.33
C ASN A 65 -8.02 -11.40 -1.16
N LEU A 66 -8.87 -11.98 -2.02
CA LEU A 66 -9.02 -11.56 -3.41
C LEU A 66 -9.78 -10.22 -3.46
N ILE A 67 -9.08 -9.14 -3.76
CA ILE A 67 -9.64 -7.78 -3.77
C ILE A 67 -10.13 -7.33 -5.15
N GLY A 68 -9.78 -8.05 -6.20
CA GLY A 68 -10.30 -7.75 -7.53
C GLY A 68 -9.67 -8.57 -8.64
N ILE A 69 -10.27 -8.41 -9.80
CA ILE A 69 -9.84 -9.05 -11.06
C ILE A 69 -9.62 -7.97 -12.11
N ARG A 70 -8.44 -7.95 -12.72
CA ARG A 70 -8.12 -7.08 -13.85
C ARG A 70 -8.48 -7.80 -15.15
N ARG A 71 -9.29 -7.16 -16.00
CA ARG A 71 -9.79 -7.75 -17.25
C ARG A 71 -9.02 -7.29 -18.49
N ASN A 72 -8.47 -6.07 -18.42
CA ASN A 72 -7.64 -5.48 -19.46
C ASN A 72 -6.83 -4.33 -18.84
N SER A 73 -6.15 -3.55 -19.64
CA SER A 73 -5.32 -2.43 -19.15
C SER A 73 -6.11 -1.36 -18.39
N TYR A 74 -7.43 -1.29 -18.56
CA TYR A 74 -8.29 -0.23 -18.00
C TYR A 74 -9.44 -0.75 -17.15
N GLY A 75 -9.87 -2.01 -17.38
CA GLY A 75 -11.02 -2.59 -16.70
C GLY A 75 -10.64 -3.48 -15.52
N PHE A 76 -11.41 -3.38 -14.44
CA PHE A 76 -11.30 -4.27 -13.30
C PHE A 76 -12.68 -4.52 -12.69
N THR A 77 -12.81 -5.63 -11.97
CA THR A 77 -13.91 -5.89 -11.04
C THR A 77 -13.31 -5.85 -9.64
N ALA A 78 -13.83 -4.98 -8.78
CA ALA A 78 -13.40 -4.90 -7.38
C ALA A 78 -14.31 -5.76 -6.48
N TYR A 79 -13.75 -6.19 -5.35
CA TYR A 79 -14.45 -6.88 -4.28
C TYR A 79 -14.35 -6.09 -2.97
N PRO A 80 -15.19 -5.06 -2.76
CA PRO A 80 -15.11 -4.17 -1.60
C PRO A 80 -15.21 -4.91 -0.27
N ALA A 81 -15.99 -5.99 -0.20
CA ALA A 81 -16.12 -6.80 1.00
C ALA A 81 -14.78 -7.44 1.46
N ALA A 82 -13.88 -7.77 0.54
CA ALA A 82 -12.56 -8.29 0.90
C ALA A 82 -11.70 -7.20 1.57
N PHE A 83 -11.80 -5.96 1.11
CA PHE A 83 -11.17 -4.82 1.79
C PHE A 83 -11.77 -4.57 3.17
N ASP A 84 -13.11 -4.50 3.27
CA ASP A 84 -13.82 -4.20 4.51
C ASP A 84 -13.67 -5.30 5.58
N ASN A 85 -13.48 -6.55 5.18
CA ASN A 85 -13.24 -7.65 6.11
C ASN A 85 -11.73 -7.89 6.31
N TYR A 86 -11.05 -8.45 5.32
CA TYR A 86 -9.65 -8.85 5.46
C TYR A 86 -8.69 -7.66 5.52
N GLY A 87 -8.89 -6.65 4.69
CA GLY A 87 -8.08 -5.44 4.70
C GLY A 87 -8.13 -4.68 6.02
N VAL A 88 -9.32 -4.57 6.61
CA VAL A 88 -9.50 -3.97 7.95
C VAL A 88 -8.73 -4.76 9.01
N GLN A 89 -8.78 -6.10 8.98
CA GLN A 89 -8.01 -6.94 9.92
C GLN A 89 -6.50 -6.68 9.80
N LEU A 90 -5.96 -6.55 8.58
CA LEU A 90 -4.54 -6.24 8.36
C LEU A 90 -4.15 -4.87 8.92
N LEU A 91 -5.06 -3.90 8.86
CA LEU A 91 -4.82 -2.57 9.41
C LEU A 91 -5.02 -2.50 10.93
N GLN A 92 -5.80 -3.40 11.53
CA GLN A 92 -6.03 -3.45 12.98
C GLN A 92 -4.98 -4.27 13.74
N ASN A 93 -4.36 -5.25 13.11
CA ASN A 93 -3.34 -6.13 13.70
C ASN A 93 -1.95 -5.47 13.71
N TYR A 94 -1.82 -4.33 14.39
CA TYR A 94 -0.59 -3.54 14.38
C TYR A 94 -0.06 -3.12 15.77
N SER A 95 -0.56 -3.69 16.86
CA SER A 95 -0.28 -3.23 18.24
C SER A 95 1.21 -3.10 18.60
N GLN A 96 2.10 -3.75 17.84
CA GLN A 96 3.55 -3.66 18.01
C GLN A 96 4.26 -3.13 16.77
N ALA A 97 3.54 -2.67 15.75
CA ALA A 97 4.16 -2.16 14.54
C ALA A 97 4.90 -0.85 14.80
N GLN A 98 6.08 -0.73 14.24
CA GLN A 98 6.92 0.48 14.26
C GLN A 98 6.75 1.27 12.95
N LEU A 99 6.26 0.62 11.91
CA LEU A 99 5.96 1.19 10.60
C LEU A 99 4.76 0.46 10.00
N MET A 100 3.82 1.21 9.42
CA MET A 100 2.75 0.64 8.60
C MET A 100 3.16 0.68 7.13
N LEU A 101 3.03 -0.46 6.44
CA LEU A 101 3.16 -0.53 4.99
C LEU A 101 1.76 -0.50 4.36
N MET A 102 1.55 0.36 3.35
CA MET A 102 0.32 0.42 2.55
C MET A 102 0.69 0.40 1.04
N ASP A 103 1.03 -0.77 0.52
CA ASP A 103 1.47 -0.95 -0.87
C ASP A 103 0.49 -1.82 -1.66
N GLU A 104 -0.43 -1.25 -2.43
CA GLU A 104 -0.64 0.15 -2.79
C GLU A 104 -2.13 0.54 -2.60
N LEU A 105 -2.39 1.85 -2.41
CA LEU A 105 -3.73 2.43 -2.47
C LEU A 105 -4.07 2.81 -3.93
N GLY A 106 -5.24 2.40 -4.41
CA GLY A 106 -5.65 2.55 -5.81
C GLY A 106 -7.11 2.88 -6.00
N MET A 107 -7.78 2.19 -6.89
CA MET A 107 -9.18 2.44 -7.24
C MET A 107 -10.11 1.31 -6.79
N MET A 108 -9.59 0.13 -6.46
CA MET A 108 -10.41 -1.03 -6.14
C MET A 108 -11.09 -0.93 -4.78
N GLU A 109 -10.49 -0.19 -3.83
CA GLU A 109 -11.03 0.06 -2.48
C GLU A 109 -12.06 1.19 -2.42
N ASN A 110 -12.38 1.85 -3.53
CA ASN A 110 -13.22 3.06 -3.55
C ASN A 110 -14.64 2.84 -2.96
N GLU A 111 -15.16 1.63 -2.99
CA GLU A 111 -16.45 1.24 -2.44
C GLU A 111 -16.33 0.42 -1.14
N ALA A 112 -15.19 0.52 -0.42
CA ALA A 112 -14.92 -0.18 0.82
C ALA A 112 -14.87 0.81 2.00
N PRO A 113 -16.01 1.24 2.57
CA PRO A 113 -16.05 2.33 3.53
C PRO A 113 -15.33 2.03 4.84
N LEU A 114 -15.35 0.79 5.32
CA LEU A 114 -14.68 0.44 6.58
C LEU A 114 -13.15 0.43 6.40
N PHE A 115 -12.67 -0.04 5.28
CA PHE A 115 -11.24 0.02 4.94
C PHE A 115 -10.76 1.46 4.78
N ILE A 116 -11.53 2.29 4.06
CA ILE A 116 -11.25 3.72 3.89
C ILE A 116 -11.16 4.43 5.24
N ASP A 117 -12.09 4.15 6.16
CA ASP A 117 -12.07 4.72 7.51
C ASP A 117 -10.82 4.29 8.29
N GLN A 118 -10.40 3.02 8.21
CA GLN A 118 -9.16 2.56 8.84
C GLN A 118 -7.93 3.25 8.26
N VAL A 119 -7.83 3.41 6.94
CA VAL A 119 -6.72 4.15 6.32
C VAL A 119 -6.65 5.58 6.85
N LYS A 120 -7.79 6.29 6.94
CA LYS A 120 -7.85 7.66 7.49
C LYS A 120 -7.42 7.71 8.96
N ARG A 121 -7.87 6.76 9.79
CA ARG A 121 -7.43 6.66 11.20
C ARG A 121 -5.92 6.47 11.34
N HIS A 122 -5.29 5.71 10.44
CA HIS A 122 -3.84 5.56 10.44
C HIS A 122 -3.12 6.85 10.03
N LEU A 123 -3.69 7.63 9.09
CA LEU A 123 -3.14 8.94 8.73
C LEU A 123 -3.19 9.94 9.89
N ASP A 124 -4.22 9.86 10.74
CA ASP A 124 -4.33 10.65 11.97
C ASP A 124 -3.51 10.05 13.13
N GLY A 125 -2.97 8.85 12.97
CA GLY A 125 -2.29 8.09 14.01
C GLY A 125 -0.83 8.49 14.23
N SER A 126 -0.19 7.80 15.20
CA SER A 126 1.19 8.07 15.61
C SER A 126 2.22 7.09 15.02
N ILE A 127 1.80 6.06 14.32
CA ILE A 127 2.72 5.12 13.66
C ILE A 127 3.02 5.66 12.25
N PRO A 128 4.29 5.82 11.85
CA PRO A 128 4.62 6.26 10.52
C PRO A 128 4.10 5.29 9.45
N ILE A 129 3.76 5.82 8.29
CA ILE A 129 3.33 5.02 7.14
C ILE A 129 4.36 5.17 6.01
N LEU A 130 4.74 4.06 5.41
CA LEU A 130 5.34 4.02 4.08
C LEU A 130 4.30 3.43 3.14
N GLY A 131 3.86 4.20 2.16
CA GLY A 131 2.79 3.75 1.27
C GLY A 131 3.05 4.06 -0.19
N VAL A 132 2.21 3.47 -1.04
CA VAL A 132 2.10 3.81 -2.46
C VAL A 132 0.69 4.29 -2.73
N VAL A 133 0.56 5.41 -3.44
CA VAL A 133 -0.70 5.94 -3.93
C VAL A 133 -0.66 6.06 -5.45
N LYS A 134 -1.62 5.45 -6.13
CA LYS A 134 -1.71 5.54 -7.61
C LYS A 134 -1.94 6.97 -8.07
N PRO A 135 -1.37 7.38 -9.22
CA PRO A 135 -1.58 8.71 -9.80
C PRO A 135 -2.97 8.81 -10.45
N ARG A 136 -4.02 8.56 -9.68
CA ARG A 136 -5.43 8.64 -10.06
C ARG A 136 -6.17 9.47 -9.02
N SER A 137 -7.33 10.02 -9.38
CA SER A 137 -8.21 10.73 -8.46
C SER A 137 -9.34 9.82 -8.00
N THR A 138 -9.48 9.66 -6.71
CA THR A 138 -10.63 9.13 -5.98
C THR A 138 -10.73 9.87 -4.65
N PRO A 139 -11.87 9.87 -3.98
CA PRO A 139 -12.01 10.56 -2.68
C PRO A 139 -10.94 10.14 -1.66
N LEU A 140 -10.59 8.84 -1.59
CA LEU A 140 -9.55 8.35 -0.70
C LEU A 140 -8.16 8.84 -1.12
N LEU A 141 -7.79 8.67 -2.39
CA LEU A 141 -6.44 9.00 -2.87
C LEU A 141 -6.17 10.52 -2.77
N ASP A 142 -7.20 11.32 -3.00
CA ASP A 142 -7.10 12.79 -2.89
C ASP A 142 -7.00 13.21 -1.41
N ALA A 143 -7.75 12.54 -0.51
CA ALA A 143 -7.61 12.76 0.93
C ALA A 143 -6.22 12.39 1.45
N VAL A 144 -5.64 11.27 1.00
CA VAL A 144 -4.26 10.87 1.34
C VAL A 144 -3.25 11.93 0.89
N ARG A 145 -3.36 12.42 -0.35
CA ARG A 145 -2.44 13.44 -0.89
C ARG A 145 -2.57 14.78 -0.18
N ALA A 146 -3.77 15.16 0.20
CA ALA A 146 -4.05 16.43 0.86
C ALA A 146 -3.78 16.41 2.39
N HIS A 147 -3.53 15.23 2.95
CA HIS A 147 -3.37 15.08 4.40
C HIS A 147 -2.11 15.80 4.90
N PRO A 148 -2.20 16.67 5.93
CA PRO A 148 -1.07 17.52 6.39
C PRO A 148 0.13 16.72 6.92
N ALA A 149 -0.08 15.50 7.40
CA ALA A 149 0.99 14.61 7.85
C ALA A 149 1.61 13.79 6.72
N VAL A 150 1.10 13.87 5.48
CA VAL A 150 1.62 13.12 4.33
C VAL A 150 2.66 13.93 3.58
N GLU A 151 3.77 13.31 3.29
CA GLU A 151 4.76 13.74 2.30
C GLU A 151 4.64 12.84 1.08
N LEU A 152 4.28 13.44 -0.07
CA LEU A 152 4.17 12.74 -1.34
C LEU A 152 5.47 12.84 -2.13
N ILE A 153 6.04 11.70 -2.53
CA ILE A 153 7.29 11.63 -3.30
C ILE A 153 7.02 10.97 -4.64
N THR A 154 7.31 11.67 -5.73
CA THR A 154 7.20 11.11 -7.08
C THR A 154 8.43 10.29 -7.42
N VAL A 155 8.22 9.02 -7.76
CA VAL A 155 9.27 8.07 -8.17
C VAL A 155 9.30 7.93 -9.68
N ASN A 156 10.49 7.95 -10.25
CA ASN A 156 10.76 7.65 -11.65
C ASN A 156 12.09 6.89 -11.78
N GLU A 157 12.44 6.47 -12.98
CA GLU A 157 13.65 5.69 -13.23
C GLU A 157 14.95 6.42 -12.88
N SER A 158 14.98 7.76 -13.02
CA SER A 158 16.18 8.56 -12.79
C SER A 158 16.43 8.87 -11.31
N ASN A 159 15.40 8.87 -10.45
CA ASN A 159 15.53 9.27 -9.05
C ASN A 159 15.42 8.13 -8.04
N ARG A 160 14.90 6.96 -8.42
CA ARG A 160 14.60 5.86 -7.47
C ARG A 160 15.78 5.44 -6.61
N GLU A 161 17.00 5.45 -7.14
CA GLU A 161 18.21 5.07 -6.38
C GLU A 161 18.55 6.12 -5.30
N ALA A 162 18.48 7.40 -5.65
CA ALA A 162 18.72 8.49 -4.71
C ALA A 162 17.64 8.63 -3.63
N LEU A 163 16.44 8.15 -3.91
CA LEU A 163 15.32 8.20 -2.96
C LEU A 163 15.45 7.18 -1.83
N VAL A 164 16.19 6.08 -1.99
CA VAL A 164 16.35 5.07 -0.93
C VAL A 164 16.93 5.68 0.35
N PRO A 165 18.12 6.31 0.36
CA PRO A 165 18.65 6.93 1.56
C PRO A 165 17.75 8.07 2.07
N LEU A 166 17.19 8.89 1.19
CA LEU A 166 16.32 9.99 1.56
C LEU A 166 15.09 9.53 2.35
N VAL A 167 14.37 8.52 1.85
CA VAL A 167 13.17 7.98 2.51
C VAL A 167 13.54 7.28 3.82
N THR A 168 14.65 6.53 3.83
CA THR A 168 15.15 5.86 5.03
C THR A 168 15.47 6.86 6.14
N GLU A 169 16.19 7.93 5.85
CA GLU A 169 16.55 8.96 6.82
C GLU A 169 15.33 9.72 7.37
N ARG A 170 14.32 9.95 6.53
CA ARG A 170 13.08 10.62 6.95
C ARG A 170 12.19 9.76 7.84
N LEU A 171 12.15 8.45 7.61
CA LEU A 171 11.35 7.52 8.43
C LEU A 171 12.02 7.20 9.76
N ARG A 172 13.36 7.06 9.79
CA ARG A 172 14.14 6.63 10.96
C ARG A 172 13.80 7.36 12.27
N PRO A 173 13.65 8.70 12.32
CA PRO A 173 13.33 9.42 13.56
C PRO A 173 11.93 9.12 14.10
N SER A 174 11.03 8.61 13.28
CA SER A 174 9.64 8.31 13.64
C SER A 174 9.44 6.85 14.08
N ILE A 175 10.42 6.00 13.83
CA ILE A 175 10.42 4.58 14.22
C ILE A 175 10.99 4.47 15.64
N LYS A 176 10.14 4.02 16.57
CA LYS A 176 10.50 3.87 18.00
C LYS A 176 10.59 2.40 18.39
#